data_15224752dc3b08969386d31b209f95a1
#
_entry.id   15224752dc3b08969386d31b209f95a1
#
_cell.length_a   1.000
_cell.length_b   1.000
_cell.length_c   1.000
_cell.angle_alpha   90.00
_cell.angle_beta   90.00
_cell.angle_gamma   90.00
#
_symmetry.space_group_name_H-M   'P 1'
#
loop_
_entity.id
_entity.type
_entity.pdbx_description
1 polymer ?
#
loop_
_entity_poly.entity_id
_entity_poly.type
_entity_poly.pdbx_seq_one_letter_code
_entity_poly.pdbx_strand_id
1 'polypeptide(L)'
;MRLFFIITIFSILSAGEIRTGDLEPGRRGNQYRVWVYFDKKDSTSIVALDQSSIKRRIKHNIFKPTKHDYNVKKSYINEIQKIGAKVNNQSRWLNALSITADLEKIKLINNLSYVKKIEPVKRHTKKNIKEVFIESPINRNIDYGPSAYQIEQINCHVPHIAGYYGQGVRVLYLDTGYELGHEAYDSLNLIAQYDFINNDQNTANETDQEISENQDDHG
;
A
#
# COMPACT_ATOMS: atom_id res chain seq x y z
N MET A 1 -58.26 12.60 25.51
CA MET A 1 -56.82 12.65 25.62
C MET A 1 -56.24 11.51 24.74
N ARG A 2 -55.87 11.84 23.49
CA ARG A 2 -55.36 10.83 22.54
C ARG A 2 -53.84 10.80 22.66
N LEU A 3 -53.33 9.63 23.08
CA LEU A 3 -51.89 9.37 23.17
C LEU A 3 -51.35 9.05 21.77
N PHE A 4 -50.54 9.93 21.22
CA PHE A 4 -49.78 9.64 19.98
C PHE A 4 -48.50 8.87 20.33
N PHE A 5 -48.45 7.60 19.95
CA PHE A 5 -47.21 6.83 19.97
C PHE A 5 -46.38 7.22 18.74
N ILE A 6 -45.28 7.94 18.96
CA ILE A 6 -44.29 8.19 17.93
C ILE A 6 -43.38 6.93 17.87
N ILE A 7 -43.62 6.09 16.86
CA ILE A 7 -42.68 5.00 16.52
C ILE A 7 -41.49 5.62 15.78
N THR A 8 -40.40 5.86 16.43
CA THR A 8 -39.13 6.21 15.80
C THR A 8 -38.56 4.94 15.15
N ILE A 9 -38.73 4.83 13.83
CA ILE A 9 -38.07 3.81 13.03
C ILE A 9 -36.57 4.20 12.96
N PHE A 10 -35.74 3.57 13.78
CA PHE A 10 -34.29 3.59 13.57
C PHE A 10 -33.99 2.79 12.31
N SER A 11 -33.76 3.47 11.20
CA SER A 11 -33.17 2.85 10.02
C SER A 11 -31.72 2.48 10.36
N ILE A 12 -31.48 1.21 10.69
CA ILE A 12 -30.18 0.63 10.75
C ILE A 12 -29.68 0.59 9.31
N LEU A 13 -28.80 1.53 8.92
CA LEU A 13 -28.02 1.40 7.70
C LEU A 13 -27.06 0.22 7.91
N SER A 14 -27.51 -0.98 7.57
CA SER A 14 -26.62 -2.13 7.52
C SER A 14 -25.72 -1.99 6.29
N ALA A 15 -24.44 -2.18 6.44
CA ALA A 15 -23.57 -2.44 5.29
C ALA A 15 -24.21 -3.57 4.47
N GLY A 16 -24.25 -3.41 3.13
CA GLY A 16 -24.93 -4.37 2.25
C GLY A 16 -24.46 -5.81 2.48
N GLU A 17 -25.33 -6.78 2.20
CA GLU A 17 -25.03 -8.20 2.38
C GLU A 17 -23.81 -8.59 1.52
N ILE A 18 -22.76 -9.14 2.17
CA ILE A 18 -21.57 -9.62 1.47
C ILE A 18 -21.87 -10.93 0.78
N ARG A 19 -21.74 -10.95 -0.52
CA ARG A 19 -21.83 -12.17 -1.33
C ARG A 19 -20.46 -12.82 -1.46
N THR A 20 -20.41 -14.15 -1.44
CA THR A 20 -19.15 -14.92 -1.57
C THR A 20 -18.38 -14.54 -2.83
N GLY A 21 -19.08 -14.33 -3.96
CA GLY A 21 -18.48 -13.91 -5.23
C GLY A 21 -17.71 -12.60 -5.16
N ASP A 22 -18.14 -11.66 -4.32
CA ASP A 22 -17.49 -10.36 -4.17
C ASP A 22 -16.11 -10.50 -3.49
N LEU A 23 -15.88 -11.58 -2.73
CA LEU A 23 -14.66 -11.85 -1.98
C LEU A 23 -13.66 -12.76 -2.73
N GLU A 24 -14.09 -13.44 -3.81
CA GLU A 24 -13.25 -14.39 -4.55
C GLU A 24 -11.86 -13.86 -4.94
N PRO A 25 -11.68 -12.59 -5.37
CA PRO A 25 -10.35 -12.06 -5.67
C PRO A 25 -9.39 -12.07 -4.48
N GLY A 26 -9.93 -12.12 -3.26
CA GLY A 26 -9.18 -12.18 -2.01
C GLY A 26 -9.01 -13.59 -1.44
N ARG A 27 -9.46 -14.63 -2.13
CA ARG A 27 -9.43 -16.01 -1.63
C ARG A 27 -8.02 -16.54 -1.39
N ARG A 28 -7.84 -17.25 -0.27
CA ARG A 28 -6.60 -17.91 0.16
C ARG A 28 -6.98 -19.26 0.80
N GLY A 29 -7.14 -20.28 -0.03
CA GLY A 29 -7.67 -21.57 0.42
C GLY A 29 -9.10 -21.45 0.95
N ASN A 30 -9.34 -21.82 2.20
CA ASN A 30 -10.65 -21.73 2.86
C ASN A 30 -10.92 -20.37 3.54
N GLN A 31 -10.00 -19.44 3.44
CA GLN A 31 -10.10 -18.09 4.02
C GLN A 31 -10.04 -17.04 2.93
N TYR A 32 -10.35 -15.80 3.32
CA TYR A 32 -10.28 -14.63 2.46
C TYR A 32 -9.40 -13.57 3.09
N ARG A 33 -8.55 -12.92 2.27
CA ARG A 33 -7.84 -11.70 2.68
C ARG A 33 -8.63 -10.51 2.19
N VAL A 34 -9.03 -9.65 3.13
CA VAL A 34 -9.88 -8.50 2.85
C VAL A 34 -9.39 -7.24 3.55
N TRP A 35 -9.72 -6.09 3.00
CA TRP A 35 -9.66 -4.80 3.67
C TRP A 35 -10.99 -4.52 4.35
N VAL A 36 -10.95 -4.19 5.64
CA VAL A 36 -12.08 -3.70 6.44
C VAL A 36 -11.89 -2.22 6.66
N TYR A 37 -12.75 -1.39 6.09
CA TYR A 37 -12.71 0.07 6.21
C TYR A 37 -13.64 0.54 7.32
N PHE A 38 -13.20 1.57 8.07
CA PHE A 38 -13.93 2.12 9.20
C PHE A 38 -14.43 3.53 8.95
N ASP A 39 -15.56 3.90 9.60
CA ASP A 39 -16.13 5.23 9.50
C ASP A 39 -15.30 6.27 10.25
N LYS A 40 -14.89 5.96 11.47
CA LYS A 40 -14.22 6.92 12.36
C LYS A 40 -12.81 6.49 12.71
N LYS A 41 -11.93 7.48 12.84
CA LYS A 41 -10.57 7.31 13.35
C LYS A 41 -10.50 7.56 14.86
N ASP A 42 -9.37 7.20 15.43
CA ASP A 42 -9.03 7.57 16.81
C ASP A 42 -8.60 9.04 16.86
N SER A 43 -9.50 9.92 17.29
CA SER A 43 -9.21 11.35 17.41
C SER A 43 -8.23 11.70 18.53
N THR A 44 -7.86 10.74 19.38
CA THR A 44 -6.96 10.93 20.53
C THR A 44 -5.54 10.45 20.26
N SER A 45 -5.33 9.57 19.27
CA SER A 45 -4.04 8.94 18.96
C SER A 45 -3.46 9.50 17.67
N ILE A 46 -2.55 10.47 17.80
CA ILE A 46 -1.80 11.06 16.68
C ILE A 46 -0.47 10.32 16.53
N VAL A 47 -0.08 10.05 15.29
CA VAL A 47 1.23 9.47 14.99
C VAL A 47 2.32 10.53 15.18
N ALA A 48 3.38 10.18 15.88
CA ALA A 48 4.56 11.03 15.96
C ALA A 48 5.15 11.25 14.56
N LEU A 49 5.37 12.51 14.20
CA LEU A 49 6.00 12.89 12.93
C LEU A 49 7.50 13.06 13.13
N ASP A 50 8.27 12.59 12.17
CA ASP A 50 9.70 12.89 12.12
C ASP A 50 9.97 14.35 11.76
N GLN A 51 11.21 14.81 12.04
CA GLN A 51 11.61 16.21 11.82
C GLN A 51 11.53 16.64 10.35
N SER A 52 11.78 15.75 9.41
CA SER A 52 11.70 16.06 7.98
C SER A 52 10.25 16.24 7.52
N SER A 53 9.34 15.43 8.05
CA SER A 53 7.90 15.60 7.84
C SER A 53 7.39 16.91 8.43
N ILE A 54 7.85 17.30 9.62
CA ILE A 54 7.51 18.57 10.25
C ILE A 54 8.01 19.74 9.40
N LYS A 55 9.27 19.74 8.98
CA LYS A 55 9.85 20.79 8.12
C LYS A 55 9.07 20.96 6.81
N ARG A 56 8.74 19.85 6.15
CA ARG A 56 7.93 19.87 4.91
C ARG A 56 6.55 20.46 5.13
N ARG A 57 5.88 20.13 6.23
CA ARG A 57 4.55 20.67 6.57
C ARG A 57 4.60 22.17 6.83
N ILE A 58 5.60 22.66 7.56
CA ILE A 58 5.82 24.08 7.79
C ILE A 58 5.97 24.83 6.46
N LYS A 59 6.77 24.28 5.53
CA LYS A 59 6.94 24.84 4.18
C LYS A 59 5.61 24.97 3.41
N HIS A 60 4.64 24.11 3.69
CA HIS A 60 3.32 24.10 3.06
C HIS A 60 2.22 24.69 3.94
N ASN A 61 2.56 25.42 5.02
CA ASN A 61 1.63 26.03 5.98
C ASN A 61 0.65 25.02 6.63
N ILE A 62 1.09 23.77 6.85
CA ILE A 62 0.31 22.72 7.50
C ILE A 62 0.77 22.61 8.96
N PHE A 63 0.11 23.32 9.85
CA PHE A 63 0.48 23.39 11.28
C PHE A 63 -0.37 22.49 12.17
N LYS A 64 -1.53 22.02 11.68
CA LYS A 64 -2.46 21.18 12.44
C LYS A 64 -2.44 19.74 11.95
N PRO A 65 -2.73 18.77 12.83
CA PRO A 65 -2.94 17.39 12.40
C PRO A 65 -4.05 17.30 11.37
N THR A 66 -3.81 16.47 10.37
CA THR A 66 -4.80 16.12 9.34
C THR A 66 -5.46 14.78 9.68
N LYS A 67 -6.55 14.44 9.00
CA LYS A 67 -7.21 13.14 9.18
C LYS A 67 -6.27 11.93 8.98
N HIS A 68 -5.16 12.10 8.26
CA HIS A 68 -4.17 11.05 7.99
C HIS A 68 -3.16 10.86 9.13
N ASP A 69 -3.15 11.76 10.11
CA ASP A 69 -2.25 11.68 11.26
C ASP A 69 -2.82 10.86 12.42
N TYR A 70 -4.10 10.52 12.34
CA TYR A 70 -4.78 9.72 13.36
C TYR A 70 -4.74 8.23 13.00
N ASN A 71 -4.55 7.41 14.03
CA ASN A 71 -4.52 5.95 13.88
C ASN A 71 -5.93 5.36 13.69
N VAL A 72 -5.96 4.11 13.26
CA VAL A 72 -7.15 3.26 13.37
C VAL A 72 -7.44 3.05 14.86
N LYS A 73 -8.72 3.10 15.28
CA LYS A 73 -9.10 2.90 16.67
C LYS A 73 -8.66 1.53 17.18
N LYS A 74 -7.91 1.54 18.28
CA LYS A 74 -7.42 0.31 18.93
C LYS A 74 -8.56 -0.62 19.38
N SER A 75 -9.72 -0.06 19.77
CA SER A 75 -10.92 -0.84 20.11
C SER A 75 -11.42 -1.67 18.93
N TYR A 76 -11.40 -1.12 17.70
CA TYR A 76 -11.82 -1.84 16.50
C TYR A 76 -10.87 -3.00 16.17
N ILE A 77 -9.57 -2.77 16.30
CA ILE A 77 -8.54 -3.81 16.11
C ILE A 77 -8.78 -4.97 17.08
N ASN A 78 -8.93 -4.65 18.37
CA ASN A 78 -9.12 -5.64 19.42
C ASN A 78 -10.42 -6.46 19.23
N GLU A 79 -11.50 -5.80 18.79
CA GLU A 79 -12.79 -6.48 18.57
C GLU A 79 -12.71 -7.43 17.37
N ILE A 80 -12.10 -7.00 16.26
CA ILE A 80 -11.88 -7.86 15.09
C ILE A 80 -11.00 -9.07 15.42
N GLN A 81 -9.95 -8.87 16.24
CA GLN A 81 -9.12 -9.99 16.72
C GLN A 81 -9.90 -10.94 17.64
N LYS A 82 -10.80 -10.43 18.50
CA LYS A 82 -11.67 -11.27 19.36
C LYS A 82 -12.66 -12.10 18.55
N ILE A 83 -13.14 -11.63 17.40
CA ILE A 83 -13.96 -12.42 16.47
C ILE A 83 -13.13 -13.57 15.84
N GLY A 84 -11.81 -13.54 15.98
CA GLY A 84 -10.91 -14.60 15.51
C GLY A 84 -10.38 -14.34 14.09
N ALA A 85 -10.39 -13.11 13.62
CA ALA A 85 -9.73 -12.73 12.38
C ALA A 85 -8.23 -12.43 12.63
N LYS A 86 -7.37 -12.89 11.72
CA LYS A 86 -5.95 -12.53 11.73
C LYS A 86 -5.79 -11.14 11.11
N VAL A 87 -5.31 -10.17 11.87
CA VAL A 87 -4.93 -8.86 11.36
C VAL A 87 -3.56 -8.98 10.71
N ASN A 88 -3.46 -8.64 9.41
CA ASN A 88 -2.20 -8.67 8.65
C ASN A 88 -1.54 -7.29 8.65
N ASN A 89 -2.29 -6.25 8.26
CA ASN A 89 -1.76 -4.89 8.16
C ASN A 89 -2.79 -3.86 8.65
N GLN A 90 -2.28 -2.72 9.11
CA GLN A 90 -3.07 -1.57 9.50
C GLN A 90 -2.71 -0.38 8.59
N SER A 91 -3.71 0.27 8.01
CA SER A 91 -3.54 1.48 7.22
C SER A 91 -4.22 2.67 7.85
N ARG A 92 -3.45 3.60 8.39
CA ARG A 92 -3.98 4.88 8.86
C ARG A 92 -4.50 5.76 7.71
N TRP A 93 -3.93 5.62 6.51
CA TRP A 93 -4.33 6.40 5.33
C TRP A 93 -5.73 6.02 4.86
N LEU A 94 -5.99 4.72 4.77
CA LEU A 94 -7.28 4.17 4.36
C LEU A 94 -8.30 4.12 5.50
N ASN A 95 -7.88 4.29 6.77
CA ASN A 95 -8.65 3.99 7.96
C ASN A 95 -9.20 2.55 7.92
N ALA A 96 -8.31 1.59 7.72
CA ALA A 96 -8.67 0.21 7.44
C ALA A 96 -7.67 -0.79 8.02
N LEU A 97 -8.12 -2.04 8.17
CA LEU A 97 -7.30 -3.20 8.47
C LEU A 97 -7.35 -4.18 7.30
N SER A 98 -6.18 -4.73 6.92
CA SER A 98 -6.14 -5.95 6.12
C SER A 98 -6.20 -7.14 7.07
N ILE A 99 -7.19 -8.01 6.86
CA ILE A 99 -7.41 -9.19 7.71
C ILE A 99 -7.48 -10.45 6.85
N THR A 100 -7.22 -11.61 7.49
CA THR A 100 -7.51 -12.93 6.94
C THR A 100 -8.50 -13.63 7.87
N ALA A 101 -9.62 -14.07 7.31
CA ALA A 101 -10.67 -14.77 8.05
C ALA A 101 -11.50 -15.69 7.12
N ASP A 102 -12.24 -16.62 7.70
CA ASP A 102 -13.29 -17.35 7.00
C ASP A 102 -14.53 -16.46 6.73
N LEU A 103 -15.41 -16.95 5.85
CA LEU A 103 -16.59 -16.19 5.42
C LEU A 103 -17.50 -15.80 6.57
N GLU A 104 -17.72 -16.70 7.55
CA GLU A 104 -18.62 -16.44 8.66
C GLU A 104 -18.11 -15.32 9.56
N LYS A 105 -16.80 -15.30 9.86
CA LYS A 105 -16.19 -14.20 10.59
C LYS A 105 -16.26 -12.86 9.84
N ILE A 106 -16.07 -12.90 8.51
CA ILE A 106 -16.19 -11.70 7.67
C ILE A 106 -17.62 -11.14 7.73
N LYS A 107 -18.64 -11.99 7.68
CA LYS A 107 -20.04 -11.56 7.85
C LYS A 107 -20.29 -10.93 9.21
N LEU A 108 -19.76 -11.52 10.30
CA LEU A 108 -19.86 -10.95 11.64
C LEU A 108 -19.21 -9.56 11.71
N ILE A 109 -18.01 -9.41 11.12
CA ILE A 109 -17.29 -8.14 11.06
C ILE A 109 -18.07 -7.11 10.24
N ASN A 110 -18.69 -7.51 9.12
CA ASN A 110 -19.47 -6.62 8.29
C ASN A 110 -20.69 -6.02 9.03
N ASN A 111 -21.23 -6.75 9.99
CA ASN A 111 -22.38 -6.30 10.78
C ASN A 111 -22.03 -5.33 11.92
N LEU A 112 -20.73 -5.07 12.15
CA LEU A 112 -20.29 -4.09 13.14
C LEU A 112 -20.63 -2.67 12.70
N SER A 113 -21.28 -1.91 13.55
CA SER A 113 -21.86 -0.58 13.23
C SER A 113 -20.83 0.47 12.77
N TYR A 114 -19.56 0.25 13.05
CA TYR A 114 -18.45 1.13 12.68
C TYR A 114 -17.69 0.66 11.41
N VAL A 115 -18.07 -0.48 10.84
CA VAL A 115 -17.52 -0.96 9.56
C VAL A 115 -18.27 -0.30 8.42
N LYS A 116 -17.53 0.41 7.59
CA LYS A 116 -18.07 1.14 6.42
C LYS A 116 -18.23 0.24 5.20
N LYS A 117 -17.23 -0.59 4.93
CA LYS A 117 -17.22 -1.54 3.81
C LYS A 117 -16.12 -2.57 3.99
N ILE A 118 -16.26 -3.69 3.29
CA ILE A 118 -15.23 -4.73 3.16
C ILE A 118 -14.95 -4.94 1.67
N GLU A 119 -13.67 -5.01 1.30
CA GLU A 119 -13.21 -5.24 -0.07
C GLU A 119 -12.14 -6.32 -0.12
N PRO A 120 -12.11 -7.19 -1.13
CA PRO A 120 -11.08 -8.21 -1.25
C PRO A 120 -9.71 -7.60 -1.55
N VAL A 121 -8.65 -8.19 -0.98
CA VAL A 121 -7.27 -7.93 -1.41
C VAL A 121 -7.02 -8.77 -2.66
N LYS A 122 -7.03 -8.13 -3.82
CA LYS A 122 -6.83 -8.79 -5.12
C LYS A 122 -5.44 -9.40 -5.20
N ARG A 123 -5.34 -10.54 -5.87
CA ARG A 123 -4.06 -11.14 -6.27
C ARG A 123 -3.81 -10.80 -7.73
N HIS A 124 -2.61 -10.35 -8.03
CA HIS A 124 -2.13 -10.15 -9.40
C HIS A 124 -1.04 -11.17 -9.67
N THR A 125 -1.07 -11.79 -10.82
CA THR A 125 0.01 -12.63 -11.34
C THR A 125 0.80 -11.85 -12.38
N LYS A 126 2.13 -11.89 -12.29
CA LYS A 126 3.03 -11.27 -13.27
C LYS A 126 2.77 -11.92 -14.64
N LYS A 127 2.60 -11.12 -15.68
CA LYS A 127 2.63 -11.59 -17.06
C LYS A 127 4.02 -11.32 -17.59
N ASN A 128 4.68 -12.35 -18.13
CA ASN A 128 5.95 -12.15 -18.83
C ASN A 128 5.69 -11.33 -20.10
N ILE A 129 6.12 -10.07 -20.07
CA ILE A 129 6.13 -9.20 -21.23
C ILE A 129 7.56 -9.24 -21.79
N LYS A 130 7.71 -9.59 -23.06
CA LYS A 130 9.01 -9.48 -23.73
C LYS A 130 9.35 -8.01 -23.90
N GLU A 131 10.49 -7.61 -23.38
CA GLU A 131 11.02 -6.27 -23.61
C GLU A 131 11.46 -6.11 -25.04
N VAL A 132 11.14 -4.98 -25.66
CA VAL A 132 11.57 -4.60 -27.00
C VAL A 132 12.49 -3.39 -26.85
N PHE A 133 13.78 -3.61 -27.11
CA PHE A 133 14.75 -2.52 -27.13
C PHE A 133 14.66 -1.79 -28.47
N ILE A 134 14.52 -0.46 -28.40
CA ILE A 134 14.51 0.43 -29.57
C ILE A 134 15.71 1.36 -29.42
N GLU A 135 16.62 1.36 -30.42
CA GLU A 135 17.74 2.29 -30.41
C GLU A 135 17.27 3.73 -30.62
N SER A 136 17.87 4.64 -29.84
CA SER A 136 17.54 6.05 -29.93
C SER A 136 18.46 6.80 -30.91
N PRO A 137 17.90 7.62 -31.78
CA PRO A 137 18.67 8.33 -32.81
C PRO A 137 19.34 9.63 -32.32
N ILE A 138 19.17 10.05 -31.08
CA ILE A 138 19.63 11.36 -30.61
C ILE A 138 21.08 11.32 -30.16
N ASN A 139 21.91 12.25 -30.68
CA ASN A 139 23.30 12.45 -30.23
C ASN A 139 23.31 13.16 -28.86
N ARG A 140 23.99 12.59 -27.85
CA ARG A 140 23.99 13.01 -26.48
C ARG A 140 25.38 13.11 -25.90
N ASN A 141 25.52 14.01 -24.91
CA ASN A 141 26.74 14.07 -24.08
C ASN A 141 26.79 12.98 -23.02
N ILE A 142 25.67 12.30 -22.77
CA ILE A 142 25.54 11.21 -21.79
C ILE A 142 25.09 9.97 -22.52
N ASP A 143 25.83 8.88 -22.38
CA ASP A 143 25.44 7.58 -22.88
C ASP A 143 24.47 6.91 -21.91
N TYR A 144 23.21 6.74 -22.37
CA TYR A 144 22.17 6.03 -21.61
C TYR A 144 22.06 4.55 -21.99
N GLY A 145 22.95 4.07 -22.88
CA GLY A 145 22.90 2.70 -23.34
C GLY A 145 21.52 2.30 -23.90
N PRO A 146 21.06 1.07 -23.64
CA PRO A 146 19.75 0.58 -24.11
C PRO A 146 18.56 1.36 -23.56
N SER A 147 18.71 2.07 -22.42
CA SER A 147 17.62 2.86 -21.82
C SER A 147 17.40 4.23 -22.46
N ALA A 148 18.18 4.56 -23.48
CA ALA A 148 18.16 5.86 -24.13
C ALA A 148 16.77 6.24 -24.64
N TYR A 149 16.05 5.32 -25.27
CA TYR A 149 14.71 5.58 -25.79
C TYR A 149 13.70 5.94 -24.68
N GLN A 150 13.72 5.21 -23.57
CA GLN A 150 12.83 5.48 -22.42
C GLN A 150 13.12 6.85 -21.81
N ILE A 151 14.40 7.20 -21.66
CA ILE A 151 14.85 8.49 -21.12
C ILE A 151 14.37 9.66 -22.00
N GLU A 152 14.44 9.48 -23.32
CA GLU A 152 14.00 10.49 -24.29
C GLU A 152 12.49 10.61 -24.36
N GLN A 153 11.77 9.49 -24.30
CA GLN A 153 10.32 9.48 -24.34
C GLN A 153 9.69 10.39 -23.27
N ILE A 154 10.33 10.50 -22.11
CA ILE A 154 9.90 11.36 -21.01
C ILE A 154 10.70 12.67 -20.92
N ASN A 155 11.56 12.97 -21.90
CA ASN A 155 12.46 14.13 -21.95
C ASN A 155 13.40 14.25 -20.73
N CYS A 156 13.75 13.18 -20.07
CA CYS A 156 14.60 13.19 -18.88
C CYS A 156 16.06 13.61 -19.21
N HIS A 157 16.49 13.47 -20.46
CA HIS A 157 17.78 13.94 -20.94
C HIS A 157 17.92 15.47 -20.86
N VAL A 158 16.85 16.23 -20.96
CA VAL A 158 16.88 17.72 -20.94
C VAL A 158 17.38 18.25 -19.62
N PRO A 159 16.80 17.88 -18.44
CA PRO A 159 17.36 18.30 -17.16
C PRO A 159 18.79 17.75 -16.91
N HIS A 160 19.13 16.55 -17.40
CA HIS A 160 20.49 16.01 -17.26
C HIS A 160 21.52 16.88 -18.02
N ILE A 161 21.23 17.32 -19.24
CA ILE A 161 22.08 18.26 -19.99
C ILE A 161 22.27 19.58 -19.22
N ALA A 162 21.26 20.02 -18.49
CA ALA A 162 21.31 21.21 -17.64
C ALA A 162 21.98 20.96 -16.27
N GLY A 163 22.50 19.75 -16.02
CA GLY A 163 23.22 19.40 -14.77
C GLY A 163 22.36 18.97 -13.58
N TYR A 164 21.09 18.68 -13.80
CA TYR A 164 20.16 18.20 -12.77
C TYR A 164 20.08 16.68 -12.82
N TYR A 165 20.68 16.02 -11.83
CA TYR A 165 20.73 14.55 -11.70
C TYR A 165 20.01 14.06 -10.43
N GLY A 166 19.16 14.88 -9.83
CA GLY A 166 18.46 14.53 -8.59
C GLY A 166 19.29 14.65 -7.32
N GLN A 167 20.37 15.45 -7.33
CA GLN A 167 21.24 15.65 -6.17
C GLN A 167 20.44 16.05 -4.92
N GLY A 168 20.61 15.33 -3.81
CA GLY A 168 19.92 15.57 -2.55
C GLY A 168 18.44 15.13 -2.51
N VAL A 169 17.93 14.55 -3.59
CA VAL A 169 16.59 13.96 -3.64
C VAL A 169 16.64 12.53 -3.09
N ARG A 170 15.69 12.20 -2.20
CA ARG A 170 15.46 10.83 -1.75
C ARG A 170 14.34 10.22 -2.57
N VAL A 171 14.59 9.04 -3.12
CA VAL A 171 13.60 8.27 -3.88
C VAL A 171 13.26 7.01 -3.08
N LEU A 172 11.98 6.73 -2.95
CA LEU A 172 11.49 5.47 -2.42
C LEU A 172 11.06 4.59 -3.59
N TYR A 173 11.67 3.43 -3.69
CA TYR A 173 11.24 2.39 -4.60
C TYR A 173 10.37 1.38 -3.87
N LEU A 174 9.32 0.91 -4.52
CA LEU A 174 8.42 -0.14 -4.03
C LEU A 174 8.22 -1.12 -5.18
N ASP A 175 8.85 -2.27 -5.08
CA ASP A 175 8.80 -3.30 -6.12
C ASP A 175 8.70 -4.70 -5.52
N THR A 176 8.84 -5.74 -6.32
CA THR A 176 8.78 -7.14 -5.90
C THR A 176 10.06 -7.61 -5.22
N GLY A 177 11.19 -7.00 -5.51
CA GLY A 177 12.51 -7.27 -4.93
C GLY A 177 13.59 -6.46 -5.65
N TYR A 178 14.83 -6.55 -5.16
CA TYR A 178 16.01 -5.88 -5.74
C TYR A 178 17.26 -6.73 -5.50
N GLU A 179 17.95 -7.08 -6.57
CA GLU A 179 19.29 -7.66 -6.48
C GLU A 179 20.34 -6.56 -6.37
N LEU A 180 20.54 -6.02 -5.17
CA LEU A 180 21.45 -4.89 -4.93
C LEU A 180 22.94 -5.22 -5.17
N GLY A 181 23.29 -6.50 -5.40
CA GLY A 181 24.63 -6.93 -5.81
C GLY A 181 24.92 -6.70 -7.30
N HIS A 182 23.95 -6.28 -8.10
CA HIS A 182 24.14 -6.00 -9.51
C HIS A 182 24.97 -4.73 -9.73
N GLU A 183 25.87 -4.71 -10.74
CA GLU A 183 26.77 -3.60 -11.04
C GLU A 183 26.08 -2.24 -11.27
N ALA A 184 24.82 -2.24 -11.67
CA ALA A 184 24.01 -1.03 -11.81
C ALA A 184 23.82 -0.26 -10.50
N TYR A 185 24.03 -0.92 -9.36
CA TYR A 185 23.86 -0.33 -8.02
C TYR A 185 25.16 0.04 -7.33
N ASP A 186 26.34 -0.16 -7.97
CA ASP A 186 27.66 0.12 -7.37
C ASP A 186 27.79 1.55 -6.82
N SER A 187 27.14 2.52 -7.45
CA SER A 187 27.13 3.92 -7.01
C SER A 187 25.90 4.33 -6.22
N LEU A 188 25.01 3.39 -5.89
CA LEU A 188 23.79 3.66 -5.17
C LEU A 188 24.06 4.07 -3.72
N ASN A 189 23.55 5.23 -3.30
CA ASN A 189 23.52 5.61 -1.90
C ASN A 189 22.28 5.02 -1.22
N LEU A 190 22.32 3.75 -0.88
CA LEU A 190 21.24 3.06 -0.18
C LEU A 190 21.09 3.60 1.24
N ILE A 191 19.93 4.18 1.56
CA ILE A 191 19.64 4.71 2.89
C ILE A 191 19.00 3.65 3.79
N ALA A 192 18.08 2.86 3.24
CA ALA A 192 17.37 1.78 3.91
C ALA A 192 16.70 0.87 2.89
N GLN A 193 16.55 -0.40 3.27
CA GLN A 193 15.76 -1.39 2.55
C GLN A 193 14.92 -2.20 3.53
N TYR A 194 13.82 -2.78 3.08
CA TYR A 194 12.99 -3.64 3.90
C TYR A 194 12.11 -4.55 3.04
N ASP A 195 12.16 -5.85 3.33
CA ASP A 195 11.27 -6.85 2.77
C ASP A 195 10.05 -7.04 3.66
N PHE A 196 8.86 -6.78 3.11
CA PHE A 196 7.58 -6.94 3.79
C PHE A 196 7.01 -8.36 3.70
N ILE A 197 7.60 -9.24 2.91
CA ILE A 197 7.20 -10.64 2.75
C ILE A 197 7.91 -11.48 3.80
N ASN A 198 9.25 -11.40 3.83
CA ASN A 198 10.12 -12.13 4.77
C ASN A 198 10.28 -11.38 6.11
N ASN A 199 9.94 -10.08 6.13
CA ASN A 199 9.92 -9.21 7.30
C ASN A 199 11.32 -8.94 7.84
N ASP A 200 12.26 -8.63 6.95
CA ASP A 200 13.67 -8.35 7.24
C ASP A 200 14.24 -7.21 6.39
N GLN A 201 15.56 -7.13 6.25
CA GLN A 201 16.26 -6.09 5.49
C GLN A 201 16.94 -6.61 4.22
N ASN A 202 16.65 -7.83 3.81
CA ASN A 202 17.13 -8.38 2.54
C ASN A 202 16.00 -8.31 1.50
N THR A 203 16.25 -7.65 0.38
CA THR A 203 15.26 -7.47 -0.69
C THR A 203 15.53 -8.31 -1.92
N ALA A 204 16.62 -9.12 -1.91
CA ALA A 204 16.87 -10.11 -2.92
C ALA A 204 16.02 -11.37 -2.70
N ASN A 205 15.96 -12.24 -3.70
CA ASN A 205 15.25 -13.52 -3.60
C ASN A 205 15.88 -14.42 -2.54
N GLU A 206 15.10 -14.91 -1.60
CA GLU A 206 15.54 -15.78 -0.50
C GLU A 206 14.93 -17.18 -0.55
N THR A 207 13.69 -17.30 -1.00
CA THR A 207 12.98 -18.56 -1.04
C THR A 207 13.02 -19.19 -2.43
N ASP A 208 12.87 -20.51 -2.50
CA ASP A 208 12.78 -21.22 -3.79
C ASP A 208 11.65 -20.69 -4.68
N GLN A 209 10.56 -20.21 -4.08
CA GLN A 209 9.46 -19.60 -4.82
C GLN A 209 9.88 -18.26 -5.42
N GLU A 210 10.52 -17.40 -4.66
CA GLU A 210 11.00 -16.09 -5.13
C GLU A 210 12.02 -16.26 -6.24
N ILE A 211 12.99 -17.18 -6.08
CA ILE A 211 13.99 -17.53 -7.08
C ILE A 211 13.33 -18.06 -8.36
N SER A 212 12.33 -18.96 -8.22
CA SER A 212 11.64 -19.53 -9.37
C SER A 212 10.75 -18.53 -10.11
N GLU A 213 10.27 -17.50 -9.43
CA GLU A 213 9.44 -16.43 -9.99
C GLU A 213 10.28 -15.22 -10.40
N ASN A 214 11.60 -15.21 -10.17
CA ASN A 214 12.52 -14.10 -10.40
C ASN A 214 11.94 -12.78 -9.87
N GLN A 215 11.67 -12.71 -8.58
CA GLN A 215 10.95 -11.57 -8.02
C GLN A 215 11.82 -10.30 -7.94
N ASP A 216 13.14 -10.44 -7.85
CA ASP A 216 14.09 -9.33 -7.76
C ASP A 216 14.61 -8.82 -9.12
N ASP A 217 14.34 -9.52 -10.25
CA ASP A 217 14.80 -9.07 -11.57
C ASP A 217 13.93 -7.97 -12.21
N HIS A 218 12.88 -7.53 -11.52
CA HIS A 218 12.05 -6.42 -11.93
C HIS A 218 12.48 -5.07 -11.28
N GLY A 219 13.10 -5.11 -10.12
CA GLY A 219 13.57 -3.96 -9.36
C GLY A 219 15.04 -3.54 -9.60
#